data_2f6c7b6ce331894891b2cdd6748cbc8f
#
_entry.id   2f6c7b6ce331894891b2cdd6748cbc8f
#
_cell.length_a   1.000
_cell.length_b   1.000
_cell.length_c   1.000
_cell.angle_alpha   90.00
_cell.angle_beta   90.00
_cell.angle_gamma   90.00
#
_symmetry.space_group_name_H-M   'P 1'
#
loop_
_entity.id
_entity.type
_entity.pdbx_description
1 polymer ?
#
loop_
_entity_poly.entity_id
_entity_poly.type
_entity_poly.pdbx_seq_one_letter_code
_entity_poly.pdbx_strand_id
1 'polypeptide(L)'
;RVDEIDAALKEMTLLADVEAPRIELLAGALAARDRLRPVLAATNGTSAPVLWGFGHAHIDVAWLWPLQETQRKTARTFSNQLALMEEYPEYIFLQSEAQLYAYLKHDYPDLYERVKARIQSGHVIAEGAAWVEPDTNVPSGESLIRQFIHGKRFFKDEFGIDCQIFWEPDVFGYSAALPQIMQGCGLKYFGTQKIMWEYNAADPFPYNQFIWEGVDGTEVWAHIFHGYSYETSPKTLIETWRDRRQKTDMPTLMLPFGYGD
;
A
#
# COMPACT_ATOMS: atom_id res chain seq x y z
N ARG A 1 -2.62 -11.03 19.69
CA ARG A 1 -3.42 -11.84 20.61
C ARG A 1 -4.30 -11.00 21.53
N VAL A 2 -3.78 -9.92 22.15
CA VAL A 2 -4.60 -9.03 22.99
C VAL A 2 -5.73 -8.40 22.17
N ASP A 3 -5.41 -7.86 21.01
CA ASP A 3 -6.36 -7.25 20.09
C ASP A 3 -7.42 -8.25 19.58
N GLU A 4 -7.05 -9.50 19.32
CA GLU A 4 -7.97 -10.57 18.94
C GLU A 4 -8.92 -10.97 20.06
N ILE A 5 -8.43 -11.00 21.30
CA ILE A 5 -9.25 -11.24 22.49
C ILE A 5 -10.22 -10.07 22.68
N ASP A 6 -9.75 -8.82 22.55
CA ASP A 6 -10.59 -7.63 22.68
C ASP A 6 -11.71 -7.60 21.62
N ALA A 7 -11.39 -7.93 20.35
CA ALA A 7 -12.39 -8.07 19.30
C ALA A 7 -13.44 -9.14 19.63
N ALA A 8 -13.00 -10.32 20.04
CA ALA A 8 -13.90 -11.40 20.39
C ALA A 8 -14.78 -11.05 21.61
N LEU A 9 -14.26 -10.30 22.57
CA LEU A 9 -15.03 -9.79 23.71
C LEU A 9 -16.10 -8.77 23.27
N LYS A 10 -15.77 -7.88 22.32
CA LYS A 10 -16.74 -6.94 21.75
C LYS A 10 -17.85 -7.68 20.99
N GLU A 11 -17.51 -8.66 20.17
CA GLU A 11 -18.50 -9.50 19.49
C GLU A 11 -19.40 -10.26 20.48
N MET A 12 -18.85 -10.75 21.59
CA MET A 12 -19.63 -11.39 22.66
C MET A 12 -20.73 -10.49 23.20
N THR A 13 -20.45 -9.20 23.41
CA THR A 13 -21.46 -8.26 23.95
C THR A 13 -22.62 -8.05 22.98
N LEU A 14 -22.42 -8.26 21.69
CA LEU A 14 -23.47 -8.19 20.68
C LEU A 14 -24.29 -9.50 20.59
N LEU A 15 -23.68 -10.64 20.96
CA LEU A 15 -24.34 -11.96 20.90
C LEU A 15 -25.18 -12.24 22.15
N ALA A 16 -24.78 -11.73 23.31
CA ALA A 16 -25.48 -11.96 24.60
C ALA A 16 -26.28 -10.72 25.02
N ASP A 17 -27.50 -10.60 24.50
CA ASP A 17 -28.42 -9.54 24.92
C ASP A 17 -28.93 -9.82 26.36
N VAL A 18 -28.48 -9.01 27.29
CA VAL A 18 -28.82 -9.15 28.73
C VAL A 18 -30.27 -8.76 29.02
N GLU A 19 -30.94 -8.05 28.15
CA GLU A 19 -32.34 -7.64 28.27
C GLU A 19 -33.33 -8.64 27.63
N ALA A 20 -32.79 -9.61 26.87
CA ALA A 20 -33.59 -10.63 26.18
C ALA A 20 -34.19 -11.65 27.16
N PRO A 21 -35.31 -12.33 26.78
CA PRO A 21 -35.87 -13.44 27.55
C PRO A 21 -34.80 -14.50 27.88
N ARG A 22 -34.90 -15.11 29.05
CA ARG A 22 -33.90 -16.05 29.60
C ARG A 22 -33.42 -17.13 28.58
N ILE A 23 -34.29 -17.63 27.74
CA ILE A 23 -33.96 -18.67 26.75
C ILE A 23 -33.06 -18.07 25.68
N GLU A 24 -33.36 -16.91 25.17
CA GLU A 24 -32.59 -16.18 24.17
C GLU A 24 -31.24 -15.72 24.73
N LEU A 25 -31.22 -15.18 25.96
CA LEU A 25 -29.98 -14.83 26.65
C LEU A 25 -29.05 -16.05 26.82
N LEU A 26 -29.59 -17.21 27.19
CA LEU A 26 -28.78 -18.42 27.34
C LEU A 26 -28.22 -18.89 25.98
N ALA A 27 -29.00 -18.83 24.93
CA ALA A 27 -28.52 -19.16 23.58
C ALA A 27 -27.42 -18.18 23.12
N GLY A 28 -27.62 -16.90 23.32
CA GLY A 28 -26.63 -15.85 23.05
C GLY A 28 -25.35 -16.03 23.87
N ALA A 29 -25.43 -16.34 25.14
CA ALA A 29 -24.29 -16.59 26.01
C ALA A 29 -23.50 -17.84 25.58
N LEU A 30 -24.15 -18.90 25.08
CA LEU A 30 -23.48 -20.07 24.51
C LEU A 30 -22.78 -19.74 23.22
N ALA A 31 -23.40 -19.00 22.32
CA ALA A 31 -22.78 -18.54 21.07
C ALA A 31 -21.58 -17.64 21.35
N ALA A 32 -21.69 -16.71 22.29
CA ALA A 32 -20.61 -15.84 22.74
C ALA A 32 -19.41 -16.64 23.30
N ARG A 33 -19.68 -17.64 24.13
CA ARG A 33 -18.65 -18.54 24.65
C ARG A 33 -17.96 -19.33 23.52
N ASP A 34 -18.73 -19.84 22.58
CA ASP A 34 -18.16 -20.60 21.46
C ASP A 34 -17.34 -19.73 20.52
N ARG A 35 -17.69 -18.44 20.39
CA ARG A 35 -16.88 -17.44 19.66
C ARG A 35 -15.54 -17.16 20.35
N LEU A 36 -15.53 -17.06 21.68
CA LEU A 36 -14.32 -16.75 22.46
C LEU A 36 -13.38 -17.94 22.63
N ARG A 37 -13.90 -19.16 22.66
CA ARG A 37 -13.13 -20.38 22.95
C ARG A 37 -11.90 -20.57 22.07
N PRO A 38 -11.94 -20.47 20.71
CA PRO A 38 -10.77 -20.65 19.87
C PRO A 38 -9.70 -19.57 20.11
N VAL A 39 -10.12 -18.34 20.39
CA VAL A 39 -9.22 -17.22 20.65
C VAL A 39 -8.45 -17.41 21.96
N LEU A 40 -9.10 -17.91 23.00
CA LEU A 40 -8.47 -18.26 24.29
C LEU A 40 -7.58 -19.50 24.19
N ALA A 41 -7.94 -20.47 23.36
CA ALA A 41 -7.17 -21.69 23.14
C ALA A 41 -5.93 -21.48 22.27
N ALA A 42 -5.81 -20.34 21.56
CA ALA A 42 -4.68 -20.04 20.70
C ALA A 42 -3.36 -20.01 21.49
N THR A 43 -2.34 -20.68 20.95
CA THR A 43 -0.99 -20.70 21.52
C THR A 43 -0.12 -19.58 20.96
N ASN A 44 1.03 -19.32 21.58
CA ASN A 44 1.97 -18.33 21.09
C ASN A 44 2.44 -18.69 19.66
N GLY A 45 2.39 -17.70 18.74
CA GLY A 45 2.76 -17.84 17.34
C GLY A 45 1.59 -18.08 16.37
N THR A 46 0.39 -18.49 16.84
CA THR A 46 -0.78 -18.68 15.97
C THR A 46 -1.40 -17.36 15.49
N SER A 47 -1.12 -16.27 16.19
CA SER A 47 -1.57 -14.90 15.87
C SER A 47 -0.39 -13.95 15.64
N ALA A 48 0.74 -14.48 15.17
CA ALA A 48 1.90 -13.64 14.83
C ALA A 48 1.54 -12.71 13.66
N PRO A 49 1.85 -11.40 13.78
CA PRO A 49 1.61 -10.47 12.69
C PRO A 49 2.53 -10.76 11.51
N VAL A 50 2.08 -10.40 10.31
CA VAL A 50 2.90 -10.45 9.10
C VAL A 50 3.17 -9.03 8.62
N LEU A 51 4.45 -8.64 8.58
CA LEU A 51 4.89 -7.39 7.96
C LEU A 51 5.49 -7.73 6.59
N TRP A 52 4.89 -7.20 5.54
CA TRP A 52 5.36 -7.33 4.16
C TRP A 52 6.34 -6.20 3.87
N GLY A 53 7.64 -6.46 4.12
CA GLY A 53 8.71 -5.51 3.82
C GLY A 53 9.18 -5.62 2.37
N PHE A 54 9.29 -4.49 1.70
CA PHE A 54 9.86 -4.39 0.35
C PHE A 54 10.53 -3.04 0.16
N GLY A 55 11.60 -3.02 -0.63
CA GLY A 55 12.28 -1.77 -0.99
C GLY A 55 11.38 -0.89 -1.85
N HIS A 56 11.42 0.40 -1.59
CA HIS A 56 10.75 1.43 -2.36
C HIS A 56 11.59 2.70 -2.39
N ALA A 57 11.53 3.43 -3.49
CA ALA A 57 12.20 4.72 -3.61
C ALA A 57 11.27 5.68 -4.37
N HIS A 58 10.56 6.52 -3.63
CA HIS A 58 9.82 7.63 -4.22
C HIS A 58 10.78 8.64 -4.84
N ILE A 59 10.54 9.07 -6.07
CA ILE A 59 11.37 10.05 -6.77
C ILE A 59 10.48 11.06 -7.48
N ASP A 60 10.48 12.28 -7.01
CA ASP A 60 9.74 13.38 -7.66
C ASP A 60 10.17 13.66 -9.10
N VAL A 61 9.18 13.85 -10.00
CA VAL A 61 9.38 14.19 -11.42
C VAL A 61 8.82 15.59 -11.73
N ALA A 62 9.38 16.73 -11.38
CA ALA A 62 10.48 16.92 -10.43
C ALA A 62 9.97 17.66 -9.18
N TRP A 63 10.84 18.18 -8.33
CA TRP A 63 10.48 18.99 -7.14
C TRP A 63 11.34 20.25 -7.06
N LEU A 64 12.17 20.41 -5.99
CA LEU A 64 13.12 21.53 -5.83
C LEU A 64 14.38 21.37 -6.70
N TRP A 65 14.29 20.58 -7.74
CA TRP A 65 15.34 20.33 -8.74
C TRP A 65 14.74 20.18 -10.14
N PRO A 66 15.54 20.35 -11.21
CA PRO A 66 15.08 20.18 -12.59
C PRO A 66 14.96 18.70 -12.98
N LEU A 67 14.20 18.43 -14.05
CA LEU A 67 14.00 17.07 -14.60
C LEU A 67 15.31 16.30 -14.84
N GLN A 68 16.38 16.99 -15.21
CA GLN A 68 17.69 16.36 -15.38
C GLN A 68 18.24 15.71 -14.11
N GLU A 69 17.93 16.30 -12.93
CA GLU A 69 18.34 15.68 -11.67
C GLU A 69 17.47 14.47 -11.34
N THR A 70 16.18 14.49 -11.68
CA THR A 70 15.32 13.28 -11.60
C THR A 70 15.89 12.13 -12.43
N GLN A 71 16.35 12.39 -13.67
CA GLN A 71 16.99 11.38 -14.52
C GLN A 71 18.24 10.78 -13.86
N ARG A 72 19.08 11.62 -13.24
CA ARG A 72 20.29 11.17 -12.53
C ARG A 72 19.94 10.38 -11.26
N LYS A 73 18.96 10.85 -10.48
CA LYS A 73 18.45 10.15 -9.29
C LYS A 73 17.92 8.76 -9.67
N THR A 74 17.14 8.68 -10.75
CA THR A 74 16.61 7.43 -11.27
C THR A 74 17.72 6.43 -11.56
N ALA A 75 18.73 6.83 -12.34
CA ALA A 75 19.85 5.95 -12.70
C ALA A 75 20.63 5.49 -11.46
N ARG A 76 20.89 6.41 -10.52
CA ARG A 76 21.60 6.15 -9.26
C ARG A 76 20.81 5.18 -8.38
N THR A 77 19.52 5.39 -8.24
CA THR A 77 18.62 4.55 -7.44
C THR A 77 18.59 3.13 -8.01
N PHE A 78 18.25 2.95 -9.29
CA PHE A 78 18.19 1.61 -9.87
C PHE A 78 19.55 0.89 -9.86
N SER A 79 20.67 1.60 -10.05
CA SER A 79 22.00 1.01 -9.92
C SER A 79 22.25 0.46 -8.52
N ASN A 80 21.88 1.22 -7.49
CA ASN A 80 22.00 0.79 -6.08
C ASN A 80 21.09 -0.40 -5.78
N GLN A 81 19.85 -0.37 -6.27
CA GLN A 81 18.90 -1.47 -6.04
C GLN A 81 19.39 -2.78 -6.70
N LEU A 82 19.95 -2.70 -7.91
CA LEU A 82 20.53 -3.87 -8.56
C LEU A 82 21.72 -4.43 -7.77
N ALA A 83 22.59 -3.57 -7.23
CA ALA A 83 23.69 -4.01 -6.38
C ALA A 83 23.20 -4.69 -5.09
N LEU A 84 22.16 -4.16 -4.45
CA LEU A 84 21.55 -4.79 -3.29
C LEU A 84 20.94 -6.16 -3.62
N MET A 85 20.33 -6.33 -4.79
CA MET A 85 19.80 -7.63 -5.24
C MET A 85 20.89 -8.67 -5.54
N GLU A 86 22.12 -8.24 -5.83
CA GLU A 86 23.28 -9.13 -5.97
C GLU A 86 23.79 -9.59 -4.60
N GLU A 87 23.74 -8.71 -3.60
CA GLU A 87 24.17 -9.00 -2.22
C GLU A 87 23.10 -9.77 -1.43
N TYR A 88 21.82 -9.43 -1.64
CA TYR A 88 20.66 -9.99 -0.93
C TYR A 88 19.67 -10.59 -1.94
N PRO A 89 19.77 -11.88 -2.26
CA PRO A 89 18.94 -12.53 -3.30
C PRO A 89 17.44 -12.55 -3.00
N GLU A 90 17.05 -12.39 -1.73
CA GLU A 90 15.64 -12.29 -1.29
C GLU A 90 15.07 -10.87 -1.41
N TYR A 91 15.90 -9.87 -1.73
CA TYR A 91 15.47 -8.48 -1.77
C TYR A 91 14.54 -8.19 -2.94
N ILE A 92 13.40 -7.58 -2.63
CA ILE A 92 12.38 -7.15 -3.59
C ILE A 92 12.27 -5.62 -3.55
N PHE A 93 12.21 -5.00 -4.71
CA PHE A 93 12.09 -3.56 -4.88
C PHE A 93 10.88 -3.20 -5.74
N LEU A 94 10.03 -2.28 -5.28
CA LEU A 94 8.90 -1.74 -6.02
C LEU A 94 9.24 -0.35 -6.56
N GLN A 95 8.96 -0.11 -7.84
CA GLN A 95 8.96 1.22 -8.45
C GLN A 95 7.74 1.40 -9.35
N SER A 96 7.01 2.50 -9.11
CA SER A 96 5.63 2.68 -9.59
C SER A 96 5.49 3.56 -10.82
N GLU A 97 6.46 4.41 -11.14
CA GLU A 97 6.31 5.45 -12.16
C GLU A 97 6.87 5.04 -13.51
N ALA A 98 6.02 4.96 -14.54
CA ALA A 98 6.43 4.63 -15.91
C ALA A 98 7.50 5.59 -16.45
N GLN A 99 7.43 6.88 -16.10
CA GLN A 99 8.38 7.91 -16.54
C GLN A 99 9.82 7.60 -16.12
N LEU A 100 10.03 7.02 -14.93
CA LEU A 100 11.37 6.69 -14.47
C LEU A 100 12.00 5.58 -15.32
N TYR A 101 11.22 4.56 -15.66
CA TYR A 101 11.66 3.51 -16.58
C TYR A 101 11.90 4.06 -18.01
N ALA A 102 11.07 5.02 -18.45
CA ALA A 102 11.27 5.66 -19.75
C ALA A 102 12.58 6.46 -19.80
N TYR A 103 12.96 7.13 -18.72
CA TYR A 103 14.28 7.78 -18.60
C TYR A 103 15.42 6.78 -18.67
N LEU A 104 15.34 5.65 -17.95
CA LEU A 104 16.37 4.61 -18.05
C LEU A 104 16.49 4.07 -19.47
N LYS A 105 15.37 3.78 -20.12
CA LYS A 105 15.34 3.25 -21.48
C LYS A 105 16.03 4.18 -22.48
N HIS A 106 15.80 5.49 -22.33
CA HIS A 106 16.34 6.50 -23.25
C HIS A 106 17.81 6.85 -22.92
N ASP A 107 18.12 7.11 -21.65
CA ASP A 107 19.39 7.72 -21.24
C ASP A 107 20.43 6.70 -20.78
N TYR A 108 19.99 5.51 -20.32
CA TYR A 108 20.83 4.45 -19.73
C TYR A 108 20.38 3.06 -20.19
N PRO A 109 20.43 2.74 -21.49
CA PRO A 109 19.85 1.52 -22.05
C PRO A 109 20.41 0.23 -21.43
N ASP A 110 21.72 0.17 -21.16
CA ASP A 110 22.33 -1.01 -20.54
C ASP A 110 21.79 -1.24 -19.10
N LEU A 111 21.57 -0.17 -18.33
CA LEU A 111 20.95 -0.24 -17.02
C LEU A 111 19.49 -0.68 -17.13
N TYR A 112 18.76 -0.15 -18.11
CA TYR A 112 17.38 -0.53 -18.38
C TYR A 112 17.22 -2.03 -18.64
N GLU A 113 18.08 -2.63 -19.47
CA GLU A 113 18.02 -4.08 -19.74
C GLU A 113 18.32 -4.91 -18.50
N ARG A 114 19.24 -4.48 -17.63
CA ARG A 114 19.48 -5.13 -16.33
C ARG A 114 18.25 -5.05 -15.42
N VAL A 115 17.59 -3.89 -15.36
CA VAL A 115 16.34 -3.70 -14.61
C VAL A 115 15.24 -4.60 -15.16
N LYS A 116 15.08 -4.66 -16.49
CA LYS A 116 14.11 -5.52 -17.17
C LYS A 116 14.30 -7.00 -16.83
N ALA A 117 15.54 -7.46 -16.77
CA ALA A 117 15.86 -8.82 -16.34
C ALA A 117 15.43 -9.08 -14.88
N ARG A 118 15.57 -8.08 -14.00
CA ARG A 118 15.10 -8.19 -12.59
C ARG A 118 13.58 -8.12 -12.45
N ILE A 119 12.89 -7.40 -13.34
CA ILE A 119 11.42 -7.45 -13.43
C ILE A 119 10.97 -8.86 -13.85
N GLN A 120 11.60 -9.45 -14.86
CA GLN A 120 11.29 -10.81 -15.32
C GLN A 120 11.54 -11.88 -14.24
N SER A 121 12.54 -11.70 -13.40
CA SER A 121 12.84 -12.61 -12.27
C SER A 121 12.01 -12.34 -11.01
N GLY A 122 11.16 -11.30 -10.98
CA GLY A 122 10.30 -10.95 -9.85
C GLY A 122 10.98 -10.18 -8.71
N HIS A 123 12.23 -9.74 -8.88
CA HIS A 123 12.94 -8.95 -7.87
C HIS A 123 12.61 -7.45 -7.95
N VAL A 124 12.27 -6.95 -9.14
CA VAL A 124 11.71 -5.61 -9.31
C VAL A 124 10.22 -5.74 -9.64
N ILE A 125 9.40 -5.14 -8.81
CA ILE A 125 7.95 -5.04 -9.02
C ILE A 125 7.69 -3.71 -9.74
N ALA A 126 7.38 -3.79 -11.02
CA ALA A 126 6.99 -2.66 -11.85
C ALA A 126 5.46 -2.52 -11.80
N GLU A 127 4.95 -1.89 -10.77
CA GLU A 127 3.51 -1.78 -10.49
C GLU A 127 3.20 -0.40 -9.92
N GLY A 128 2.13 0.26 -10.37
CA GLY A 128 1.72 1.58 -9.90
C GLY A 128 0.79 2.30 -10.88
N ALA A 129 0.71 1.78 -12.10
CA ALA A 129 -0.21 2.14 -13.16
C ALA A 129 -0.06 3.54 -13.77
N ALA A 130 0.31 4.55 -13.00
CA ALA A 130 0.40 5.93 -13.49
C ALA A 130 1.69 6.22 -14.26
N TRP A 131 1.67 7.26 -15.10
CA TRP A 131 2.86 7.73 -15.80
C TRP A 131 3.87 8.37 -14.83
N VAL A 132 3.37 9.20 -13.92
CA VAL A 132 4.05 9.78 -12.74
C VAL A 132 3.12 9.66 -11.54
N GLU A 133 3.54 10.01 -10.33
CA GLU A 133 2.63 10.23 -9.20
C GLU A 133 1.91 11.58 -9.38
N PRO A 134 0.66 11.62 -9.89
CA PRO A 134 -0.02 12.88 -10.17
C PRO A 134 -0.71 13.42 -8.92
N ASP A 135 -0.82 14.74 -8.80
CA ASP A 135 -1.85 15.33 -7.94
C ASP A 135 -3.24 14.84 -8.39
N THR A 136 -4.11 14.48 -7.46
CA THR A 136 -5.44 13.94 -7.79
C THR A 136 -6.60 14.89 -7.49
N ASN A 137 -6.32 16.09 -6.99
CA ASN A 137 -7.33 17.10 -6.70
C ASN A 137 -7.41 18.21 -7.77
N VAL A 138 -6.26 18.68 -8.26
CA VAL A 138 -6.18 19.81 -9.19
C VAL A 138 -6.38 19.41 -10.66
N PRO A 139 -5.79 18.30 -11.16
CA PRO A 139 -5.97 17.89 -12.55
C PRO A 139 -7.41 17.47 -12.85
N SER A 140 -7.80 17.61 -14.12
CA SER A 140 -9.10 17.10 -14.57
C SER A 140 -9.14 15.56 -14.58
N GLY A 141 -10.34 14.98 -14.53
CA GLY A 141 -10.53 13.53 -14.66
C GLY A 141 -9.92 12.97 -15.95
N GLU A 142 -10.00 13.69 -17.06
CA GLU A 142 -9.37 13.34 -18.34
C GLU A 142 -7.84 13.25 -18.20
N SER A 143 -7.21 14.17 -17.47
CA SER A 143 -5.77 14.14 -17.22
C SER A 143 -5.38 12.90 -16.39
N LEU A 144 -6.15 12.56 -15.36
CA LEU A 144 -5.94 11.36 -14.55
C LEU A 144 -6.12 10.08 -15.36
N ILE A 145 -7.15 10.00 -16.20
CA ILE A 145 -7.36 8.87 -17.12
C ILE A 145 -6.12 8.70 -18.02
N ARG A 146 -5.56 9.78 -18.55
CA ARG A 146 -4.34 9.72 -19.39
C ARG A 146 -3.12 9.24 -18.63
N GLN A 147 -2.95 9.60 -17.35
CA GLN A 147 -1.90 9.05 -16.51
C GLN A 147 -1.94 7.52 -16.51
N PHE A 148 -3.13 6.95 -16.29
CA PHE A 148 -3.31 5.50 -16.28
C PHE A 148 -3.19 4.86 -17.66
N ILE A 149 -3.77 5.46 -18.71
CA ILE A 149 -3.66 4.93 -20.07
C ILE A 149 -2.19 4.85 -20.52
N HIS A 150 -1.43 5.92 -20.33
CA HIS A 150 -0.04 5.96 -20.76
C HIS A 150 0.85 5.07 -19.87
N GLY A 151 0.67 5.11 -18.56
CA GLY A 151 1.42 4.28 -17.62
C GLY A 151 1.17 2.79 -17.84
N LYS A 152 -0.09 2.35 -17.81
CA LYS A 152 -0.47 0.94 -18.05
C LYS A 152 0.01 0.44 -19.42
N ARG A 153 -0.12 1.26 -20.45
CA ARG A 153 0.40 0.90 -21.79
C ARG A 153 1.90 0.67 -21.76
N PHE A 154 2.67 1.55 -21.13
CA PHE A 154 4.11 1.41 -20.99
C PHE A 154 4.48 0.11 -20.28
N PHE A 155 3.89 -0.16 -19.11
CA PHE A 155 4.15 -1.39 -18.36
C PHE A 155 3.77 -2.65 -19.15
N LYS A 156 2.66 -2.58 -19.91
CA LYS A 156 2.21 -3.68 -20.76
C LYS A 156 3.17 -3.94 -21.94
N ASP A 157 3.54 -2.89 -22.65
CA ASP A 157 4.34 -2.98 -23.86
C ASP A 157 5.81 -3.36 -23.54
N GLU A 158 6.36 -2.83 -22.45
CA GLU A 158 7.76 -3.05 -22.08
C GLU A 158 7.98 -4.32 -21.25
N PHE A 159 7.06 -4.65 -20.37
CA PHE A 159 7.24 -5.72 -19.37
C PHE A 159 6.15 -6.81 -19.42
N GLY A 160 5.10 -6.65 -20.22
CA GLY A 160 3.95 -7.57 -20.27
C GLY A 160 3.03 -7.47 -19.05
N ILE A 161 3.18 -6.46 -18.20
CA ILE A 161 2.46 -6.30 -16.94
C ILE A 161 1.19 -5.48 -17.16
N ASP A 162 0.05 -6.00 -16.73
CA ASP A 162 -1.20 -5.27 -16.65
C ASP A 162 -1.44 -4.83 -15.22
N CYS A 163 -1.02 -3.60 -14.91
CA CYS A 163 -1.08 -3.03 -13.56
C CYS A 163 -2.50 -3.06 -12.99
N GLN A 164 -2.61 -3.44 -11.72
CA GLN A 164 -3.87 -3.51 -10.96
C GLN A 164 -3.92 -2.52 -9.79
N ILE A 165 -2.78 -1.95 -9.42
CA ILE A 165 -2.62 -1.08 -8.26
C ILE A 165 -2.33 0.34 -8.74
N PHE A 166 -3.01 1.34 -8.18
CA PHE A 166 -2.56 2.70 -8.19
C PHE A 166 -1.75 2.96 -6.92
N TRP A 167 -0.44 3.17 -7.10
CA TRP A 167 0.51 3.38 -6.01
C TRP A 167 0.96 4.83 -5.99
N GLU A 168 0.67 5.53 -4.88
CA GLU A 168 0.80 6.99 -4.77
C GLU A 168 1.19 7.41 -3.34
N PRO A 169 2.45 7.16 -2.93
CA PRO A 169 2.88 7.35 -1.55
C PRO A 169 3.01 8.82 -1.14
N ASP A 170 3.27 9.74 -2.07
CA ASP A 170 3.59 11.12 -1.72
C ASP A 170 2.62 12.19 -2.27
N VAL A 171 1.34 11.86 -2.35
CA VAL A 171 0.31 12.78 -2.84
C VAL A 171 -0.61 13.24 -1.70
N PHE A 172 -0.96 14.51 -1.72
CA PHE A 172 -1.53 15.28 -0.60
C PHE A 172 -3.02 15.52 -0.79
N GLY A 173 -3.80 14.46 -0.85
CA GLY A 173 -5.24 14.46 -0.98
C GLY A 173 -5.72 13.71 -2.21
N TYR A 174 -6.95 13.22 -2.15
CA TYR A 174 -7.49 12.27 -3.12
C TYR A 174 -8.92 12.67 -3.49
N SER A 175 -9.16 12.85 -4.79
CA SER A 175 -10.48 13.16 -5.29
C SER A 175 -11.46 12.01 -5.04
N ALA A 176 -12.65 12.31 -4.55
CA ALA A 176 -13.71 11.34 -4.36
C ALA A 176 -14.21 10.68 -5.67
N ALA A 177 -13.83 11.21 -6.84
CA ALA A 177 -14.07 10.59 -8.15
C ALA A 177 -12.98 9.56 -8.54
N LEU A 178 -11.90 9.44 -7.76
CA LEU A 178 -10.78 8.57 -8.11
C LEU A 178 -11.16 7.08 -8.21
N PRO A 179 -11.99 6.49 -7.31
CA PRO A 179 -12.44 5.12 -7.47
C PRO A 179 -13.09 4.82 -8.81
N GLN A 180 -13.96 5.70 -9.30
CA GLN A 180 -14.61 5.58 -10.62
C GLN A 180 -13.57 5.59 -11.76
N ILE A 181 -12.63 6.54 -11.72
CA ILE A 181 -11.57 6.68 -12.72
C ILE A 181 -10.67 5.44 -12.71
N MET A 182 -10.27 4.99 -11.54
CA MET A 182 -9.44 3.80 -11.35
C MET A 182 -10.11 2.55 -11.92
N GLN A 183 -11.36 2.28 -11.53
CA GLN A 183 -12.09 1.11 -11.99
C GLN A 183 -12.32 1.17 -13.51
N GLY A 184 -12.67 2.34 -14.06
CA GLY A 184 -12.79 2.55 -15.52
C GLY A 184 -11.49 2.29 -16.29
N CYS A 185 -10.34 2.45 -15.65
CA CYS A 185 -9.01 2.12 -16.18
C CYS A 185 -8.54 0.69 -15.82
N GLY A 186 -9.38 -0.13 -15.16
CA GLY A 186 -9.08 -1.52 -14.79
C GLY A 186 -8.21 -1.66 -13.55
N LEU A 187 -8.18 -0.66 -12.68
CA LEU A 187 -7.46 -0.70 -11.40
C LEU A 187 -8.41 -1.07 -10.27
N LYS A 188 -7.92 -1.88 -9.33
CA LYS A 188 -8.72 -2.44 -8.23
C LYS A 188 -8.22 -2.02 -6.85
N TYR A 189 -6.93 -1.68 -6.75
CA TYR A 189 -6.24 -1.46 -5.49
C TYR A 189 -5.61 -0.08 -5.48
N PHE A 190 -5.69 0.57 -4.33
CA PHE A 190 -5.10 1.88 -4.07
C PHE A 190 -4.12 1.80 -2.90
N GLY A 191 -2.89 2.27 -3.09
CA GLY A 191 -1.87 2.32 -2.06
C GLY A 191 -1.35 3.73 -1.85
N THR A 192 -1.44 4.26 -0.62
CA THR A 192 -0.97 5.60 -0.27
C THR A 192 -0.66 5.73 1.22
N GLN A 193 -0.16 6.92 1.66
CA GLN A 193 0.13 7.15 3.08
C GLN A 193 -0.15 8.57 3.60
N LYS A 194 -0.14 9.61 2.75
CA LYS A 194 -0.20 11.00 3.23
C LYS A 194 -1.45 11.35 4.03
N ILE A 195 -2.54 10.63 3.88
CA ILE A 195 -3.74 10.78 4.72
C ILE A 195 -3.47 10.45 6.21
N MET A 196 -2.38 9.72 6.50
CA MET A 196 -1.94 9.47 7.88
C MET A 196 -1.27 10.68 8.54
N TRP A 197 -0.89 11.68 7.76
CA TRP A 197 -0.33 12.92 8.28
C TRP A 197 -1.46 13.81 8.81
N GLU A 198 -1.37 14.17 10.08
CA GLU A 198 -2.38 14.96 10.78
C GLU A 198 -2.17 16.45 10.51
N TYR A 199 -2.56 16.90 9.30
CA TYR A 199 -2.45 18.32 8.94
C TYR A 199 -3.46 19.15 9.72
N ASN A 200 -3.03 20.32 10.21
CA ASN A 200 -3.88 21.31 10.87
C ASN A 200 -4.65 20.76 12.08
N ALA A 201 -4.06 19.84 12.84
CA ALA A 201 -4.69 19.18 13.98
C ALA A 201 -6.02 18.45 13.64
N ALA A 202 -6.14 17.94 12.42
CA ALA A 202 -7.24 17.08 12.03
C ALA A 202 -7.23 15.77 12.83
N ASP A 203 -8.39 15.15 12.96
CA ASP A 203 -8.52 13.83 13.60
C ASP A 203 -7.70 12.79 12.82
N PRO A 204 -7.00 11.87 13.52
CA PRO A 204 -6.26 10.81 12.88
C PRO A 204 -7.15 9.95 12.00
N PHE A 205 -6.69 9.65 10.78
CA PHE A 205 -7.41 8.73 9.90
C PHE A 205 -7.44 7.32 10.53
N PRO A 206 -8.65 6.72 10.72
CA PRO A 206 -8.80 5.56 11.61
C PRO A 206 -8.46 4.20 11.01
N TYR A 207 -8.23 4.10 9.69
CA TYR A 207 -8.08 2.83 8.99
C TYR A 207 -6.74 2.71 8.26
N ASN A 208 -6.20 1.48 8.22
CA ASN A 208 -5.11 1.12 7.31
C ASN A 208 -5.64 0.42 6.05
N GLN A 209 -6.74 -0.35 6.17
CA GLN A 209 -7.36 -1.06 5.06
C GLN A 209 -8.87 -0.85 5.09
N PHE A 210 -9.44 -0.52 3.94
CA PHE A 210 -10.88 -0.32 3.81
C PHE A 210 -11.33 -0.40 2.35
N ILE A 211 -12.62 -0.56 2.15
CA ILE A 211 -13.24 -0.33 0.84
C ILE A 211 -13.52 1.16 0.72
N TRP A 212 -12.94 1.77 -0.29
CA TRP A 212 -13.19 3.17 -0.60
C TRP A 212 -14.26 3.27 -1.68
N GLU A 213 -15.43 3.80 -1.30
CA GLU A 213 -16.53 4.09 -2.20
C GLU A 213 -16.42 5.51 -2.75
N GLY A 214 -16.46 5.64 -4.07
CA GLY A 214 -16.47 6.92 -4.78
C GLY A 214 -17.85 7.57 -4.86
N VAL A 215 -17.90 8.77 -5.45
CA VAL A 215 -19.16 9.56 -5.55
C VAL A 215 -20.28 8.88 -6.34
N ASP A 216 -19.96 7.92 -7.16
CA ASP A 216 -20.90 7.17 -8.02
C ASP A 216 -21.22 5.77 -7.48
N GLY A 217 -20.73 5.43 -6.28
CA GLY A 217 -20.87 4.12 -5.67
C GLY A 217 -19.84 3.08 -6.15
N THR A 218 -18.86 3.46 -6.96
CA THR A 218 -17.76 2.58 -7.36
C THR A 218 -16.84 2.31 -6.18
N GLU A 219 -16.47 1.05 -5.97
CA GLU A 219 -15.63 0.61 -4.86
C GLU A 219 -14.24 0.18 -5.33
N VAL A 220 -13.21 0.56 -4.57
CA VAL A 220 -11.84 0.06 -4.70
C VAL A 220 -11.29 -0.33 -3.33
N TRP A 221 -10.38 -1.30 -3.30
CA TRP A 221 -9.68 -1.65 -2.06
C TRP A 221 -8.54 -0.68 -1.82
N ALA A 222 -8.54 0.01 -0.67
CA ALA A 222 -7.50 0.94 -0.26
C ALA A 222 -6.64 0.37 0.86
N HIS A 223 -5.31 0.56 0.75
CA HIS A 223 -4.34 0.28 1.80
C HIS A 223 -3.54 1.54 2.10
N ILE A 224 -3.59 1.98 3.36
CA ILE A 224 -2.87 3.15 3.85
C ILE A 224 -1.74 2.67 4.75
N PHE A 225 -0.51 2.85 4.31
CA PHE A 225 0.68 2.56 5.11
C PHE A 225 1.16 3.80 5.87
N HIS A 226 1.96 3.60 6.91
CA HIS A 226 2.36 4.70 7.81
C HIS A 226 3.45 5.62 7.22
N GLY A 227 4.21 5.13 6.26
CA GLY A 227 5.27 5.88 5.58
C GLY A 227 5.85 5.06 4.44
N TYR A 228 6.68 5.67 3.61
CA TYR A 228 7.31 5.04 2.44
C TYR A 228 8.84 5.07 2.49
N SER A 229 9.42 5.57 3.57
CA SER A 229 10.87 5.66 3.79
C SER A 229 11.25 5.15 5.18
N TYR A 230 10.80 3.95 5.53
CA TYR A 230 11.07 3.35 6.83
C TYR A 230 12.51 2.87 6.98
N GLU A 231 13.00 3.01 8.22
CA GLU A 231 14.08 2.17 8.70
C GLU A 231 13.53 0.80 9.11
N THR A 232 14.26 -0.27 8.83
CA THR A 232 13.83 -1.65 9.12
C THR A 232 14.46 -2.23 10.38
N SER A 233 14.78 -1.38 11.37
CA SER A 233 15.26 -1.86 12.66
C SER A 233 14.17 -2.66 13.39
N PRO A 234 14.53 -3.64 14.24
CA PRO A 234 13.53 -4.37 15.02
C PRO A 234 12.62 -3.48 15.85
N LYS A 235 13.15 -2.36 16.36
CA LYS A 235 12.39 -1.35 17.10
C LYS A 235 11.32 -0.72 16.21
N THR A 236 11.70 -0.23 15.03
CA THR A 236 10.77 0.40 14.08
C THR A 236 9.68 -0.56 13.64
N LEU A 237 10.00 -1.84 13.37
CA LEU A 237 9.02 -2.85 13.02
C LEU A 237 7.97 -3.06 14.11
N ILE A 238 8.42 -3.16 15.37
CA ILE A 238 7.53 -3.31 16.54
C ILE A 238 6.66 -2.07 16.73
N GLU A 239 7.24 -0.87 16.62
CA GLU A 239 6.53 0.39 16.75
C GLU A 239 5.48 0.54 15.63
N THR A 240 5.85 0.32 14.38
CA THR A 240 4.93 0.36 13.23
C THR A 240 3.75 -0.59 13.43
N TRP A 241 4.00 -1.83 13.89
CA TRP A 241 2.92 -2.76 14.21
C TRP A 241 2.04 -2.26 15.36
N ARG A 242 2.66 -1.71 16.41
CA ARG A 242 1.93 -1.17 17.57
C ARG A 242 1.07 0.02 17.21
N ASP A 243 1.55 0.88 16.29
CA ASP A 243 0.90 2.14 15.95
C ASP A 243 -0.13 2.01 14.82
N ARG A 244 -0.29 0.81 14.24
CA ARG A 244 -1.33 0.57 13.24
C ARG A 244 -2.72 0.97 13.75
N ARG A 245 -3.55 1.51 12.87
CA ARG A 245 -4.87 2.03 13.25
C ARG A 245 -5.87 0.90 13.57
N GLN A 246 -5.96 -0.09 12.70
CA GLN A 246 -6.83 -1.25 12.91
C GLN A 246 -6.10 -2.29 13.76
N LYS A 247 -6.59 -2.49 14.99
CA LYS A 247 -5.93 -3.35 15.99
C LYS A 247 -6.36 -4.82 15.92
N THR A 248 -7.59 -5.07 15.49
CA THR A 248 -8.27 -6.35 15.69
C THR A 248 -8.49 -7.16 14.42
N ASP A 249 -8.69 -6.51 13.30
CA ASP A 249 -9.16 -7.09 12.04
C ASP A 249 -8.11 -7.04 10.90
N MET A 250 -6.88 -6.59 11.22
CA MET A 250 -5.80 -6.49 10.24
C MET A 250 -4.57 -7.28 10.74
N PRO A 251 -4.40 -8.53 10.28
CA PRO A 251 -3.28 -9.38 10.70
C PRO A 251 -1.98 -9.06 9.96
N THR A 252 -2.02 -8.24 8.91
CA THR A 252 -0.87 -7.92 8.07
C THR A 252 -0.73 -6.42 7.86
N LEU A 253 0.49 -5.96 7.56
CA LEU A 253 0.78 -4.57 7.22
C LEU A 253 1.85 -4.51 6.14
N MET A 254 1.73 -3.60 5.18
CA MET A 254 2.80 -3.28 4.23
C MET A 254 3.82 -2.34 4.88
N LEU A 255 5.07 -2.60 4.60
CA LEU A 255 6.21 -1.82 5.08
C LEU A 255 7.15 -1.49 3.91
N PRO A 256 6.82 -0.47 3.10
CA PRO A 256 7.76 0.03 2.11
C PRO A 256 8.92 0.73 2.81
N PHE A 257 10.17 0.43 2.44
CA PHE A 257 11.36 1.02 3.05
C PHE A 257 12.37 1.47 1.99
N GLY A 258 13.14 2.49 2.33
CA GLY A 258 14.16 3.07 1.47
C GLY A 258 13.95 4.57 1.24
N TYR A 259 14.92 5.20 0.59
CA TYR A 259 14.93 6.62 0.28
C TYR A 259 15.13 6.80 -1.23
N GLY A 260 14.40 7.73 -1.84
CA GLY A 260 14.45 8.03 -3.27
C GLY A 260 14.91 9.46 -3.57
N ASP A 261 14.21 10.41 -3.04
CA ASP A 261 14.45 11.85 -3.24
C ASP A 261 15.80 12.38 -2.73
#